data_7258d696a2544e44b3ff09518fa83964
#
_entry.id   7258d696a2544e44b3ff09518fa83964
#
_cell.length_a   1.000
_cell.length_b   1.000
_cell.length_c   1.000
_cell.angle_alpha   90.00
_cell.angle_beta   90.00
_cell.angle_gamma   90.00
#
_symmetry.space_group_name_H-M   'P 1'
#
loop_
_entity.id
_entity.type
_entity.pdbx_description
1 polymer ?
#
loop_
_entity_poly.entity_id
_entity_poly.type
_entity_poly.pdbx_seq_one_letter_code
_entity_poly.pdbx_strand_id
1 'polypeptide(L)'
;MNKKYKTGFFGGKFFPFTKGHLSCLQKLSDECEQGVCILFLNGKDEVEYTEENGLNYEWLKQSDRIYRINSVCKQFPNIRFTTLYCDVIYSSNNVEEDNWDKETDFVRAVVGSTFDAVYSSEPGYDEYFKRAYPFATHVLVDPDRQIVPISATMVRDGGENMHDKWCV
;
A
#
# COMPACT_ATOMS: atom_id res chain seq x y z
N MET A 1 3.74 -22.09 14.81
CA MET A 1 4.88 -21.16 14.91
C MET A 1 4.45 -19.85 15.53
N ASN A 2 5.26 -19.33 16.43
CA ASN A 2 4.97 -18.04 17.04
C ASN A 2 5.34 -16.91 16.08
N LYS A 3 4.34 -16.14 15.70
CA LYS A 3 4.56 -14.93 14.92
C LYS A 3 5.02 -13.80 15.84
N LYS A 4 5.74 -12.84 15.28
CA LYS A 4 6.28 -11.69 16.02
C LYS A 4 5.18 -10.76 16.54
N TYR A 5 4.11 -10.61 15.75
CA TYR A 5 2.99 -9.74 16.05
C TYR A 5 1.67 -10.50 15.90
N LYS A 6 0.65 -10.06 16.64
CA LYS A 6 -0.68 -10.61 16.51
C LYS A 6 -1.37 -10.04 15.27
N THR A 7 -1.39 -8.72 15.13
CA THR A 7 -2.06 -8.02 14.03
C THR A 7 -1.17 -6.93 13.43
N GLY A 8 -1.32 -6.72 12.13
CA GLY A 8 -0.63 -5.66 11.43
C GLY A 8 -1.34 -5.28 10.14
N PHE A 9 -0.92 -4.18 9.53
CA PHE A 9 -1.46 -3.82 8.23
C PHE A 9 -0.39 -3.21 7.31
N PHE A 10 -0.69 -3.27 6.02
CA PHE A 10 0.05 -2.66 4.95
C PHE A 10 -0.94 -1.97 4.01
N GLY A 11 -0.79 -0.69 3.79
CA GLY A 11 -1.68 0.09 2.95
C GLY A 11 -0.95 0.93 1.93
N GLY A 12 -1.62 1.23 0.83
CA GLY A 12 -1.07 2.08 -0.19
C GLY A 12 -2.06 2.32 -1.33
N LYS A 13 -1.67 3.23 -2.22
CA LYS A 13 -2.39 3.48 -3.46
C LYS A 13 -2.18 2.36 -4.48
N PHE A 14 -1.03 1.70 -4.41
CA PHE A 14 -0.62 0.60 -5.30
C PHE A 14 -0.90 0.92 -6.77
N PHE A 15 -0.23 1.90 -7.27
CA PHE A 15 -0.49 2.54 -8.55
C PHE A 15 0.72 2.50 -9.50
N PRO A 16 1.13 1.30 -9.97
CA PRO A 16 0.56 -0.03 -9.73
C PRO A 16 1.17 -0.76 -8.52
N PHE A 17 0.73 -1.99 -8.28
CA PHE A 17 1.26 -2.86 -7.24
C PHE A 17 2.54 -3.54 -7.76
N THR A 18 3.67 -3.20 -7.16
CA THR A 18 4.99 -3.66 -7.60
C THR A 18 5.48 -4.87 -6.79
N LYS A 19 6.58 -5.45 -7.25
CA LYS A 19 7.30 -6.49 -6.49
C LYS A 19 7.80 -5.96 -5.14
N GLY A 20 8.07 -4.66 -5.03
CA GLY A 20 8.39 -4.01 -3.75
C GLY A 20 7.22 -4.06 -2.78
N HIS A 21 6.02 -3.79 -3.26
CA HIS A 21 4.80 -3.93 -2.47
C HIS A 21 4.57 -5.39 -2.05
N LEU A 22 4.85 -6.34 -2.94
CA LEU A 22 4.78 -7.76 -2.62
C LEU A 22 5.74 -8.13 -1.48
N SER A 23 6.93 -7.55 -1.45
CA SER A 23 7.89 -7.78 -0.37
C SER A 23 7.34 -7.31 0.99
N CYS A 24 6.66 -6.17 1.01
CA CYS A 24 5.98 -5.69 2.23
C CYS A 24 4.87 -6.64 2.67
N LEU A 25 4.07 -7.10 1.72
CA LEU A 25 2.98 -8.04 1.99
C LEU A 25 3.51 -9.38 2.52
N GLN A 26 4.60 -9.88 1.94
CA GLN A 26 5.26 -11.10 2.40
C GLN A 26 5.76 -10.94 3.84
N LYS A 27 6.38 -9.81 4.15
CA LYS A 27 6.88 -9.52 5.51
C LYS A 27 5.73 -9.46 6.50
N LEU A 28 4.65 -8.79 6.15
CA LEU A 28 3.42 -8.74 6.94
C LEU A 28 2.91 -10.16 7.24
N SER A 29 2.82 -11.00 6.21
CA SER A 29 2.36 -12.38 6.35
C SER A 29 3.29 -13.21 7.24
N ASP A 30 4.60 -13.02 7.08
CA ASP A 30 5.59 -13.80 7.84
C ASP A 30 5.59 -13.44 9.32
N GLU A 31 5.38 -12.17 9.66
CA GLU A 31 5.53 -11.66 11.01
C GLU A 31 4.25 -11.55 11.82
N CYS A 32 3.09 -11.49 11.16
CA CYS A 32 1.80 -11.30 11.84
C CYS A 32 0.94 -12.55 11.78
N GLU A 33 0.22 -12.83 12.87
CA GLU A 33 -0.80 -13.88 12.87
C GLU A 33 -1.93 -13.52 11.92
N GLN A 34 -2.35 -12.24 11.93
CA GLN A 34 -3.37 -11.68 11.04
C GLN A 34 -2.87 -10.37 10.45
N GLY A 35 -2.97 -10.24 9.14
CA GLY A 35 -2.60 -9.02 8.44
C GLY A 35 -3.75 -8.48 7.59
N VAL A 36 -3.76 -7.17 7.39
CA VAL A 36 -4.71 -6.48 6.51
C VAL A 36 -3.93 -5.73 5.44
N CYS A 37 -4.30 -5.95 4.19
CA CYS A 37 -3.80 -5.17 3.05
C CYS A 37 -4.90 -4.20 2.62
N ILE A 38 -4.61 -2.90 2.64
CA ILE A 38 -5.58 -1.86 2.31
C ILE A 38 -5.17 -1.15 1.02
N LEU A 39 -6.04 -1.18 0.03
CA LEU A 39 -5.91 -0.35 -1.18
C LEU A 39 -6.72 0.93 -0.97
N PHE A 40 -6.03 2.07 -0.92
CA PHE A 40 -6.67 3.38 -0.81
C PHE A 40 -7.09 3.87 -2.19
N LEU A 41 -8.34 4.28 -2.32
CA LEU A 41 -8.95 4.67 -3.59
C LEU A 41 -9.57 6.06 -3.53
N ASN A 42 -9.36 6.82 -4.60
CA ASN A 42 -10.08 8.04 -4.92
C ASN A 42 -10.27 8.06 -6.44
N GLY A 43 -11.36 7.49 -6.91
CA GLY A 43 -11.59 7.27 -8.33
C GLY A 43 -11.57 8.54 -9.17
N LYS A 44 -12.08 9.64 -8.64
CA LYS A 44 -12.08 10.92 -9.35
C LYS A 44 -10.66 11.46 -9.54
N ASP A 45 -9.89 11.56 -8.47
CA ASP A 45 -8.51 12.06 -8.52
C ASP A 45 -7.61 11.16 -9.37
N GLU A 46 -7.81 9.85 -9.27
CA GLU A 46 -7.09 8.86 -10.07
C GLU A 46 -7.31 9.05 -11.57
N VAL A 47 -8.57 9.20 -11.99
CA VAL A 47 -8.92 9.41 -13.40
C VAL A 47 -8.35 10.73 -13.90
N GLU A 48 -8.52 11.82 -13.15
CA GLU A 48 -7.96 13.13 -13.50
C GLU A 48 -6.44 13.05 -13.66
N TYR A 49 -5.76 12.41 -12.72
CA TYR A 49 -4.31 12.25 -12.76
C TYR A 49 -3.84 11.47 -14.01
N THR A 50 -4.48 10.35 -14.32
CA THR A 50 -4.11 9.54 -15.49
C THR A 50 -4.37 10.26 -16.79
N GLU A 51 -5.47 10.99 -16.90
CA GLU A 51 -5.80 11.79 -18.09
C GLU A 51 -4.81 12.93 -18.30
N GLU A 52 -4.49 13.67 -17.23
CA GLU A 52 -3.55 14.79 -17.29
C GLU A 52 -2.13 14.37 -17.66
N ASN A 53 -1.74 13.16 -17.29
CA ASN A 53 -0.38 12.63 -17.51
C ASN A 53 -0.29 11.66 -18.68
N GLY A 54 -1.36 11.43 -19.42
CA GLY A 54 -1.40 10.54 -20.57
C GLY A 54 -1.12 9.08 -20.23
N LEU A 55 -1.49 8.64 -19.02
CA LEU A 55 -1.24 7.30 -18.51
C LEU A 55 -2.41 6.37 -18.80
N ASN A 56 -2.55 5.96 -20.05
CA ASN A 56 -3.68 5.14 -20.50
C ASN A 56 -3.32 3.62 -20.45
N TYR A 57 -3.01 3.13 -19.26
CA TYR A 57 -2.70 1.73 -19.04
C TYR A 57 -3.82 1.01 -18.30
N GLU A 58 -4.19 -0.19 -18.76
CA GLU A 58 -5.21 -1.02 -18.10
C GLU A 58 -4.83 -1.33 -16.65
N TRP A 59 -3.55 -1.60 -16.40
CA TRP A 59 -3.05 -1.95 -15.08
C TRP A 59 -3.07 -0.79 -14.06
N LEU A 60 -3.41 0.43 -14.47
CA LEU A 60 -3.66 1.57 -13.57
C LEU A 60 -5.14 1.71 -13.22
N LYS A 61 -6.04 1.06 -13.93
CA LYS A 61 -7.47 1.15 -13.66
C LYS A 61 -7.82 0.53 -12.31
N GLN A 62 -8.76 1.15 -11.63
CA GLN A 62 -9.20 0.73 -10.31
C GLN A 62 -9.63 -0.74 -10.28
N SER A 63 -10.46 -1.16 -11.22
CA SER A 63 -10.96 -2.53 -11.29
C SER A 63 -9.83 -3.55 -11.47
N ASP A 64 -8.85 -3.24 -12.28
CA ASP A 64 -7.69 -4.11 -12.53
C ASP A 64 -6.83 -4.22 -11.27
N ARG A 65 -6.57 -3.11 -10.60
CA ARG A 65 -5.78 -3.09 -9.38
C ARG A 65 -6.46 -3.87 -8.25
N ILE A 66 -7.76 -3.67 -8.07
CA ILE A 66 -8.55 -4.44 -7.10
C ILE A 66 -8.43 -5.95 -7.38
N TYR A 67 -8.64 -6.33 -8.62
CA TYR A 67 -8.58 -7.75 -9.02
C TYR A 67 -7.19 -8.36 -8.76
N ARG A 68 -6.15 -7.70 -9.23
CA ARG A 68 -4.77 -8.21 -9.10
C ARG A 68 -4.32 -8.30 -7.65
N ILE A 69 -4.54 -7.26 -6.86
CA ILE A 69 -4.11 -7.23 -5.46
C ILE A 69 -4.89 -8.25 -4.63
N ASN A 70 -6.19 -8.36 -4.86
CA ASN A 70 -7.01 -9.38 -4.21
C ASN A 70 -6.50 -10.78 -4.53
N SER A 71 -6.14 -11.04 -5.78
CA SER A 71 -5.59 -12.33 -6.22
C SER A 71 -4.26 -12.66 -5.55
N VAL A 72 -3.40 -11.65 -5.40
CA VAL A 72 -2.13 -11.80 -4.67
C VAL A 72 -2.37 -12.11 -3.20
N CYS A 73 -3.27 -11.37 -2.55
CA CYS A 73 -3.58 -11.55 -1.13
C CYS A 73 -4.17 -12.94 -0.83
N LYS A 74 -4.90 -13.53 -1.77
CA LYS A 74 -5.44 -14.88 -1.62
C LYS A 74 -4.37 -15.96 -1.50
N GLN A 75 -3.15 -15.69 -1.91
CA GLN A 75 -2.03 -16.59 -1.75
C GLN A 75 -1.51 -16.64 -0.30
N PHE A 76 -1.94 -15.72 0.54
CA PHE A 76 -1.55 -15.60 1.94
C PHE A 76 -2.78 -15.86 2.83
N PRO A 77 -2.88 -17.03 3.47
CA PRO A 77 -4.09 -17.40 4.22
C PRO A 77 -4.38 -16.51 5.42
N ASN A 78 -3.38 -15.80 5.94
CA ASN A 78 -3.50 -14.90 7.09
C ASN A 78 -3.66 -13.43 6.71
N ILE A 79 -3.79 -13.10 5.40
CA ILE A 79 -3.95 -11.73 4.93
C ILE A 79 -5.38 -11.52 4.44
N ARG A 80 -6.02 -10.47 4.93
CA ARG A 80 -7.31 -9.99 4.46
C ARG A 80 -7.09 -8.76 3.59
N PHE A 81 -7.63 -8.77 2.38
CA PHE A 81 -7.62 -7.61 1.49
C PHE A 81 -8.89 -6.80 1.64
N THR A 82 -8.76 -5.47 1.66
CA THR A 82 -9.89 -4.56 1.62
C THR A 82 -9.54 -3.28 0.88
N THR A 83 -10.55 -2.56 0.43
CA THR A 83 -10.42 -1.22 -0.18
C THR A 83 -10.97 -0.18 0.78
N LEU A 84 -10.40 1.01 0.72
CA LEU A 84 -10.87 2.16 1.49
C LEU A 84 -10.98 3.36 0.55
N TYR A 85 -12.20 3.81 0.30
CA TYR A 85 -12.46 5.02 -0.50
C TYR A 85 -12.28 6.25 0.39
N CYS A 86 -11.39 7.14 -0.01
CA CYS A 86 -11.00 8.31 0.79
C CYS A 86 -10.52 9.45 -0.10
N ASP A 87 -10.10 10.55 0.51
CA ASP A 87 -9.64 11.75 -0.20
C ASP A 87 -8.16 11.70 -0.58
N VAL A 88 -7.60 10.50 -0.77
CA VAL A 88 -6.20 10.34 -1.16
C VAL A 88 -5.93 11.01 -2.51
N ILE A 89 -4.79 11.71 -2.61
CA ILE A 89 -4.38 12.44 -3.80
C ILE A 89 -3.33 11.63 -4.56
N TYR A 90 -3.64 11.21 -5.79
CA TYR A 90 -2.76 10.34 -6.58
C TYR A 90 -1.51 11.06 -7.09
N SER A 91 -1.58 12.37 -7.27
CA SER A 91 -0.43 13.19 -7.68
C SER A 91 0.55 13.50 -6.54
N SER A 92 0.17 13.20 -5.29
CA SER A 92 0.96 13.52 -4.12
C SER A 92 1.57 12.29 -3.47
N ASN A 93 2.82 12.42 -2.99
CA ASN A 93 3.47 11.47 -2.10
C ASN A 93 3.70 12.09 -0.71
N ASN A 94 3.02 13.17 -0.41
CA ASN A 94 3.18 13.94 0.82
C ASN A 94 2.02 13.65 1.77
N VAL A 95 2.34 13.18 2.98
CA VAL A 95 1.37 12.81 4.01
C VAL A 95 0.43 13.98 4.35
N GLU A 96 0.95 15.20 4.41
CA GLU A 96 0.17 16.38 4.76
C GLU A 96 -0.76 16.81 3.62
N GLU A 97 -0.28 16.79 2.37
CA GLU A 97 -1.11 17.11 1.20
C GLU A 97 -2.22 16.07 1.00
N ASP A 98 -1.91 14.79 1.19
CA ASP A 98 -2.90 13.71 1.12
C ASP A 98 -3.87 13.71 2.30
N ASN A 99 -3.56 14.49 3.35
CA ASN A 99 -4.44 14.64 4.50
C ASN A 99 -4.73 13.32 5.22
N TRP A 100 -3.68 12.54 5.44
CA TRP A 100 -3.77 11.20 6.03
C TRP A 100 -4.40 11.17 7.43
N ASP A 101 -4.31 12.28 8.16
CA ASP A 101 -4.94 12.37 9.48
C ASP A 101 -6.46 12.15 9.42
N LYS A 102 -7.11 12.53 8.32
CA LYS A 102 -8.54 12.27 8.10
C LYS A 102 -8.86 10.78 7.95
N GLU A 103 -7.88 10.00 7.47
CA GLU A 103 -8.08 8.59 7.19
C GLU A 103 -7.78 7.69 8.39
N THR A 104 -7.16 8.24 9.43
CA THR A 104 -6.71 7.48 10.61
C THR A 104 -7.85 6.69 11.25
N ASP A 105 -9.01 7.31 11.46
CA ASP A 105 -10.16 6.64 12.08
C ASP A 105 -10.74 5.55 11.18
N PHE A 106 -10.74 5.76 9.87
CA PHE A 106 -11.21 4.76 8.90
C PHE A 106 -10.29 3.54 8.88
N VAL A 107 -8.98 3.76 8.91
CA VAL A 107 -8.00 2.66 8.98
C VAL A 107 -8.20 1.87 10.27
N ARG A 108 -8.36 2.53 11.40
CA ARG A 108 -8.60 1.87 12.68
C ARG A 108 -9.92 1.12 12.71
N ALA A 109 -10.94 1.63 12.03
CA ALA A 109 -12.22 0.93 11.90
C ALA A 109 -12.09 -0.38 11.10
N VAL A 110 -11.19 -0.40 10.11
CA VAL A 110 -10.97 -1.56 9.23
C VAL A 110 -10.01 -2.58 9.84
N VAL A 111 -8.89 -2.11 10.39
CA VAL A 111 -7.84 -2.98 10.93
C VAL A 111 -8.14 -3.42 12.37
N GLY A 112 -8.59 -2.49 13.18
CA GLY A 112 -8.84 -2.64 14.61
C GLY A 112 -8.49 -1.36 15.34
N SER A 113 -9.12 -1.13 16.49
CA SER A 113 -8.86 0.06 17.31
C SER A 113 -7.40 0.15 17.75
N THR A 114 -6.75 -1.00 17.91
CA THR A 114 -5.30 -1.14 18.09
C THR A 114 -4.78 -2.30 17.24
N PHE A 115 -3.49 -2.22 16.89
CA PHE A 115 -2.77 -3.29 16.19
C PHE A 115 -1.28 -3.15 16.48
N ASP A 116 -0.49 -4.18 16.19
CA ASP A 116 0.89 -4.24 16.66
C ASP A 116 1.91 -3.66 15.69
N ALA A 117 1.62 -3.69 14.39
CA ALA A 117 2.60 -3.29 13.38
C ALA A 117 1.95 -2.64 12.16
N VAL A 118 2.66 -1.69 11.56
CA VAL A 118 2.35 -1.09 10.27
C VAL A 118 3.58 -1.22 9.38
N TYR A 119 3.37 -1.66 8.14
CA TYR A 119 4.45 -1.97 7.20
C TYR A 119 4.52 -0.94 6.08
N SER A 120 5.72 -0.51 5.74
CA SER A 120 5.98 0.33 4.57
C SER A 120 7.46 0.25 4.17
N SER A 121 7.78 0.82 3.02
CA SER A 121 9.16 1.03 2.57
C SER A 121 9.63 2.47 2.75
N GLU A 122 8.80 3.33 3.36
CA GLU A 122 9.04 4.77 3.39
C GLU A 122 9.35 5.27 4.80
N PRO A 123 10.63 5.58 5.10
CA PRO A 123 11.00 6.16 6.41
C PRO A 123 10.27 7.48 6.71
N GLY A 124 9.92 8.24 5.67
CA GLY A 124 9.21 9.52 5.81
C GLY A 124 7.82 9.42 6.41
N TYR A 125 7.23 8.22 6.47
CA TYR A 125 5.91 8.01 7.08
C TYR A 125 5.98 7.79 8.60
N ASP A 126 7.16 7.68 9.16
CA ASP A 126 7.34 7.31 10.57
C ASP A 126 6.67 8.28 11.54
N GLU A 127 6.79 9.58 11.32
CA GLU A 127 6.17 10.60 12.17
C GLU A 127 4.64 10.51 12.15
N TYR A 128 4.06 10.31 10.97
CA TYR A 128 2.62 10.14 10.84
C TYR A 128 2.16 8.87 11.58
N PHE A 129 2.85 7.74 11.38
CA PHE A 129 2.47 6.49 12.03
C PHE A 129 2.59 6.55 13.55
N LYS A 130 3.61 7.24 14.07
CA LYS A 130 3.74 7.46 15.51
C LYS A 130 2.59 8.27 16.08
N ARG A 131 2.13 9.26 15.34
CA ARG A 131 1.00 10.11 15.73
C ARG A 131 -0.33 9.38 15.62
N ALA A 132 -0.56 8.73 14.49
CA ALA A 132 -1.83 8.07 14.17
C ALA A 132 -2.00 6.74 14.90
N TYR A 133 -0.92 5.99 15.02
CA TYR A 133 -0.90 4.62 15.55
C TYR A 133 0.19 4.46 16.60
N PRO A 134 0.07 5.17 17.76
CA PRO A 134 1.13 5.18 18.78
C PRO A 134 1.35 3.81 19.45
N PHE A 135 0.41 2.90 19.31
CA PHE A 135 0.48 1.53 19.82
C PHE A 135 1.23 0.58 18.87
N ALA A 136 1.52 0.99 17.62
CA ALA A 136 2.07 0.11 16.58
C ALA A 136 3.54 0.39 16.32
N THR A 137 4.28 -0.66 15.98
CA THR A 137 5.65 -0.55 15.46
C THR A 137 5.60 -0.31 13.96
N HIS A 138 6.32 0.70 13.47
CA HIS A 138 6.51 0.91 12.03
C HIS A 138 7.64 -0.01 11.56
N VAL A 139 7.31 -1.01 10.78
CA VAL A 139 8.26 -1.97 10.21
C VAL A 139 8.64 -1.51 8.80
N LEU A 140 9.88 -1.10 8.64
CA LEU A 140 10.42 -0.69 7.34
C LEU A 140 10.92 -1.91 6.56
N VAL A 141 10.51 -2.01 5.31
CA VAL A 141 10.86 -3.11 4.41
C VAL A 141 11.62 -2.53 3.22
N ASP A 142 12.90 -2.86 3.10
CA ASP A 142 13.78 -2.44 2.00
C ASP A 142 13.68 -0.92 1.70
N PRO A 143 13.87 -0.04 2.71
CA PRO A 143 13.66 1.39 2.53
C PRO A 143 14.60 2.03 1.49
N ASP A 144 15.78 1.45 1.27
CA ASP A 144 16.76 1.92 0.29
C ASP A 144 16.59 1.26 -1.09
N ARG A 145 15.55 0.45 -1.27
CA ARG A 145 15.22 -0.26 -2.52
C ARG A 145 16.39 -1.08 -3.07
N GLN A 146 17.12 -1.74 -2.19
CA GLN A 146 18.28 -2.56 -2.56
C GLN A 146 17.90 -3.96 -3.02
N ILE A 147 16.82 -4.52 -2.48
CA ILE A 147 16.32 -5.86 -2.83
C ILE A 147 15.43 -5.78 -4.07
N VAL A 148 14.47 -4.85 -4.07
CA VAL A 148 13.60 -4.59 -5.22
C VAL A 148 13.76 -3.12 -5.62
N PRO A 149 14.63 -2.81 -6.61
CA PRO A 149 15.02 -1.44 -6.93
C PRO A 149 14.00 -0.74 -7.82
N ILE A 150 12.74 -0.68 -7.37
CA ILE A 150 11.64 -0.11 -8.17
C ILE A 150 10.63 0.64 -7.30
N SER A 151 10.05 1.70 -7.85
CA SER A 151 8.90 2.40 -7.28
C SER A 151 7.74 2.41 -8.28
N ALA A 152 6.53 2.62 -7.78
CA ALA A 152 5.36 2.75 -8.64
C ALA A 152 5.50 3.90 -9.65
N THR A 153 6.10 5.02 -9.22
CA THR A 153 6.40 6.16 -10.10
C THR A 153 7.30 5.76 -11.26
N MET A 154 8.35 4.99 -10.99
CA MET A 154 9.26 4.50 -12.04
C MET A 154 8.53 3.60 -13.05
N VAL A 155 7.60 2.76 -12.57
CA VAL A 155 6.81 1.90 -13.44
C VAL A 155 5.88 2.73 -14.33
N ARG A 156 5.19 3.72 -13.75
CA ARG A 156 4.31 4.61 -14.55
C ARG A 156 5.11 5.36 -15.63
N ASP A 157 6.29 5.84 -15.29
CA ASP A 157 7.15 6.58 -16.23
C ASP A 157 7.75 5.68 -17.31
N GLY A 158 8.03 4.42 -16.97
CA GLY A 158 8.65 3.45 -17.88
C GLY A 158 7.65 2.68 -18.77
N GLY A 159 6.36 2.67 -18.45
CA GLY A 159 5.30 2.04 -19.25
C GLY A 159 5.26 0.51 -19.15
N GLU A 160 4.73 -0.13 -20.19
CA GLU A 160 4.46 -1.57 -20.22
C GLU A 160 5.67 -2.45 -19.90
N ASN A 161 6.84 -2.12 -20.43
CA ASN A 161 8.05 -2.91 -20.20
C ASN A 161 8.44 -2.94 -18.72
N MET A 162 8.31 -1.81 -18.05
CA MET A 162 8.60 -1.72 -16.62
C MET A 162 7.52 -2.45 -15.80
N HIS A 163 6.26 -2.35 -16.21
CA HIS A 163 5.17 -3.08 -15.59
C HIS A 163 5.39 -4.59 -15.69
N ASP A 164 5.70 -5.09 -16.87
CA ASP A 164 5.92 -6.52 -17.09
C ASP A 164 7.08 -7.07 -16.26
N LYS A 165 8.13 -6.28 -16.09
CA LYS A 165 9.31 -6.66 -15.33
C LYS A 165 9.11 -6.61 -13.81
N TRP A 166 8.41 -5.60 -13.30
CA TRP A 166 8.43 -5.24 -11.89
C TRP A 166 7.09 -5.37 -11.16
N CYS A 167 6.02 -5.73 -11.84
CA CYS A 167 4.71 -5.88 -11.22
C CYS A 167 4.24 -7.33 -11.16
N VAL A 168 3.26 -7.53 -10.33
CA VAL A 168 2.73 -8.87 -10.03
C VAL A 168 1.43 -9.11 -10.79
#